data_8769c479d3e035b91c42c38ae5c73486
#
_entry.id   8769c479d3e035b91c42c38ae5c73486
#
_cell.length_a   1.000
_cell.length_b   1.000
_cell.length_c   1.000
_cell.angle_alpha   90.00
_cell.angle_beta   90.00
_cell.angle_gamma   90.00
#
_symmetry.space_group_name_H-M   'P 1'
#
loop_
_entity.id
_entity.type
_entity.pdbx_description
1 polymer ?
#
loop_
_entity_poly.entity_id
_entity_poly.type
_entity_poly.pdbx_seq_one_letter_code
_entity_poly.pdbx_strand_id
1 'polypeptide(L)'
;MKKIKIDVVVVPLSGHLFSTLNLLKPLLGNPLYDIRVFTGPQRQQVTENLGFKVVPILENHVDAFEKVSNNSKKLSIFDAYRQLSNSLDLINIVSDQLIEEWSKSRPDIVIADFITLSGGLIAEQLQIPWITTMATQFAIETTDGPPIFFGGIGTPKNSIQVIQQSLGRRITRLGKRVVAFSLREKLKGYNFTL
;
A
#
# COMPACT_ATOMS: atom_id res chain seq x y z
N MET A 1 22.44 -10.26 -22.23
CA MET A 1 22.28 -9.13 -21.29
C MET A 1 21.58 -9.63 -20.04
N LYS A 2 22.02 -9.20 -18.86
CA LYS A 2 21.32 -9.50 -17.60
C LYS A 2 19.97 -8.80 -17.61
N LYS A 3 18.88 -9.52 -17.30
CA LYS A 3 17.54 -8.92 -17.18
C LYS A 3 17.46 -8.09 -15.90
N ILE A 4 16.74 -6.98 -15.95
CA ILE A 4 16.36 -6.20 -14.78
C ILE A 4 15.18 -6.90 -14.11
N LYS A 5 15.35 -7.32 -12.87
CA LYS A 5 14.30 -7.95 -12.06
C LYS A 5 13.46 -6.90 -11.37
N ILE A 6 12.18 -6.89 -11.64
CA ILE A 6 11.20 -5.97 -11.05
C ILE A 6 10.22 -6.79 -10.22
N ASP A 7 10.19 -6.54 -8.91
CA ASP A 7 9.21 -7.14 -8.02
C ASP A 7 8.13 -6.12 -7.66
N VAL A 8 6.88 -6.51 -7.85
CA VAL A 8 5.70 -5.67 -7.64
C VAL A 8 4.95 -6.21 -6.44
N VAL A 9 4.85 -5.44 -5.37
CA VAL A 9 4.14 -5.83 -4.14
C VAL A 9 2.84 -5.05 -4.06
N VAL A 10 1.72 -5.73 -4.24
CA VAL A 10 0.41 -5.08 -4.36
C VAL A 10 -0.70 -5.88 -3.68
N VAL A 11 -1.59 -5.18 -2.98
CA VAL A 11 -2.76 -5.80 -2.34
C VAL A 11 -3.71 -6.40 -3.37
N PRO A 12 -4.41 -7.51 -3.05
CA PRO A 12 -5.33 -8.18 -3.97
C PRO A 12 -6.68 -7.44 -4.15
N LEU A 13 -6.68 -6.13 -3.97
CA LEU A 13 -7.84 -5.27 -4.22
C LEU A 13 -7.87 -4.81 -5.67
N SER A 14 -9.00 -4.96 -6.35
CA SER A 14 -9.10 -4.72 -7.80
C SER A 14 -8.63 -3.32 -8.23
N GLY A 15 -8.99 -2.27 -7.46
CA GLY A 15 -8.59 -0.89 -7.75
C GLY A 15 -7.08 -0.66 -7.67
N HIS A 16 -6.38 -1.37 -6.79
CA HIS A 16 -4.93 -1.28 -6.61
C HIS A 16 -4.19 -2.18 -7.59
N LEU A 17 -4.57 -3.45 -7.63
CA LEU A 17 -3.93 -4.47 -8.46
C LEU A 17 -4.00 -4.08 -9.94
N PHE A 18 -5.19 -3.90 -10.50
CA PHE A 18 -5.33 -3.64 -11.93
C PHE A 18 -4.75 -2.30 -12.36
N SER A 19 -4.80 -1.28 -11.51
CA SER A 19 -4.14 0.01 -11.80
C SER A 19 -2.63 -0.16 -11.91
N THR A 20 -2.02 -0.91 -10.98
CA THR A 20 -0.58 -1.19 -11.00
C THR A 20 -0.19 -2.08 -12.19
N LEU A 21 -0.97 -3.15 -12.47
CA LEU A 21 -0.69 -4.03 -13.60
C LEU A 21 -0.83 -3.30 -14.95
N ASN A 22 -1.82 -2.42 -15.11
CA ASN A 22 -1.99 -1.63 -16.33
C ASN A 22 -0.82 -0.67 -16.56
N LEU A 23 -0.26 -0.08 -15.49
CA LEU A 23 0.95 0.74 -15.58
C LEU A 23 2.14 -0.05 -16.10
N LEU A 24 2.26 -1.33 -15.73
CA LEU A 24 3.39 -2.20 -16.07
C LEU A 24 3.19 -3.02 -17.35
N LYS A 25 1.96 -3.11 -17.84
CA LYS A 25 1.63 -3.86 -19.06
C LYS A 25 2.53 -3.53 -20.26
N PRO A 26 2.92 -2.26 -20.53
CA PRO A 26 3.82 -1.93 -21.62
C PRO A 26 5.23 -2.56 -21.52
N LEU A 27 5.63 -3.02 -20.34
CA LEU A 27 6.93 -3.67 -20.10
C LEU A 27 6.88 -5.18 -20.36
N LEU A 28 5.68 -5.77 -20.45
CA LEU A 28 5.52 -7.20 -20.73
C LEU A 28 6.04 -7.54 -22.13
N GLY A 29 6.69 -8.71 -22.24
CA GLY A 29 7.28 -9.16 -23.50
C GLY A 29 8.62 -8.49 -23.85
N ASN A 30 9.02 -7.45 -23.15
CA ASN A 30 10.35 -6.87 -23.32
C ASN A 30 11.43 -7.78 -22.67
N PRO A 31 12.38 -8.30 -23.45
CA PRO A 31 13.38 -9.25 -22.93
C PRO A 31 14.33 -8.66 -21.88
N LEU A 32 14.33 -7.34 -21.70
CA LEU A 32 15.14 -6.65 -20.69
C LEU A 32 14.60 -6.79 -19.29
N TYR A 33 13.29 -7.11 -19.12
CA TYR A 33 12.64 -7.14 -17.82
C TYR A 33 12.19 -8.55 -17.44
N ASP A 34 12.30 -8.86 -16.15
CA ASP A 34 11.71 -10.03 -15.50
C ASP A 34 10.84 -9.51 -14.37
N ILE A 35 9.51 -9.55 -14.56
CA ILE A 35 8.55 -8.92 -13.65
C ILE A 35 7.84 -10.03 -12.87
N ARG A 36 7.88 -9.94 -11.53
CA ARG A 36 7.12 -10.81 -10.62
C ARG A 36 6.14 -9.96 -9.80
N VAL A 37 4.94 -10.46 -9.60
CA VAL A 37 3.87 -9.79 -8.86
C VAL A 37 3.59 -10.57 -7.57
N PHE A 38 3.83 -9.95 -6.44
CA PHE A 38 3.51 -10.45 -5.11
C PHE A 38 2.12 -9.94 -4.73
N THR A 39 1.15 -10.84 -4.68
CA THR A 39 -0.24 -10.52 -4.34
C THR A 39 -0.94 -11.71 -3.69
N GLY A 40 -2.17 -11.52 -3.21
CA GLY A 40 -2.93 -12.61 -2.59
C GLY A 40 -3.34 -13.71 -3.58
N PRO A 41 -3.44 -14.97 -3.13
CA PRO A 41 -3.70 -16.14 -3.98
C PRO A 41 -5.04 -16.04 -4.73
N GLN A 42 -6.03 -15.34 -4.17
CA GLN A 42 -7.33 -15.12 -4.82
C GLN A 42 -7.25 -14.30 -6.12
N ARG A 43 -6.11 -13.66 -6.39
CA ARG A 43 -5.86 -12.88 -7.61
C ARG A 43 -4.79 -13.50 -8.52
N GLN A 44 -4.24 -14.64 -8.14
CA GLN A 44 -3.17 -15.30 -8.91
C GLN A 44 -3.59 -15.56 -10.34
N GLN A 45 -4.66 -16.33 -10.55
CA GLN A 45 -5.09 -16.76 -11.89
C GLN A 45 -5.38 -15.58 -12.82
N VAL A 46 -6.04 -14.54 -12.34
CA VAL A 46 -6.35 -13.37 -13.18
C VAL A 46 -5.08 -12.58 -13.53
N THR A 47 -4.12 -12.51 -12.63
CA THR A 47 -2.84 -11.82 -12.86
C THR A 47 -1.96 -12.58 -13.85
N GLU A 48 -1.93 -13.91 -13.75
CA GLU A 48 -1.24 -14.79 -14.71
C GLU A 48 -1.86 -14.73 -16.11
N ASN A 49 -3.19 -14.67 -16.20
CA ASN A 49 -3.91 -14.50 -17.45
C ASN A 49 -3.59 -13.16 -18.14
N LEU A 50 -3.16 -12.15 -17.38
CA LEU A 50 -2.68 -10.88 -17.92
C LEU A 50 -1.21 -10.93 -18.36
N GLY A 51 -0.51 -12.06 -18.18
CA GLY A 51 0.85 -12.29 -18.65
C GLY A 51 1.92 -12.02 -17.59
N PHE A 52 1.57 -11.81 -16.34
CA PHE A 52 2.52 -11.60 -15.26
C PHE A 52 2.87 -12.91 -14.52
N LYS A 53 4.11 -13.02 -14.05
CA LYS A 53 4.49 -14.07 -13.11
C LYS A 53 4.00 -13.71 -11.72
N VAL A 54 3.32 -14.62 -11.03
CA VAL A 54 2.79 -14.37 -9.68
C VAL A 54 3.58 -15.16 -8.64
N VAL A 55 3.87 -14.50 -7.54
CA VAL A 55 4.32 -15.11 -6.29
C VAL A 55 3.22 -14.85 -5.26
N PRO A 56 2.43 -15.86 -4.90
CA PRO A 56 1.34 -15.67 -3.95
C PRO A 56 1.91 -15.41 -2.54
N ILE A 57 1.34 -14.40 -1.89
CA ILE A 57 1.63 -14.05 -0.48
C ILE A 57 0.36 -14.15 0.33
N LEU A 58 0.50 -14.41 1.65
CA LEU A 58 -0.64 -14.56 2.57
C LEU A 58 -1.58 -15.74 2.21
N GLU A 59 -1.05 -16.84 1.69
CA GLU A 59 -1.85 -18.01 1.33
C GLU A 59 -2.69 -18.56 2.50
N ASN A 60 -2.15 -18.51 3.71
CA ASN A 60 -2.86 -18.93 4.94
C ASN A 60 -3.77 -17.84 5.53
N HIS A 61 -3.87 -16.67 4.89
CA HIS A 61 -4.61 -15.50 5.36
C HIS A 61 -5.49 -14.88 4.26
N VAL A 62 -6.07 -15.70 3.41
CA VAL A 62 -6.87 -15.27 2.24
C VAL A 62 -7.98 -14.28 2.63
N ASP A 63 -8.65 -14.52 3.77
CA ASP A 63 -9.75 -13.68 4.26
C ASP A 63 -9.30 -12.36 4.91
N ALA A 64 -7.98 -12.17 5.12
CA ALA A 64 -7.49 -11.02 5.86
C ALA A 64 -7.82 -9.69 5.15
N PHE A 65 -7.72 -9.66 3.82
CA PHE A 65 -8.06 -8.48 3.02
C PHE A 65 -9.56 -8.30 2.82
N GLU A 66 -10.34 -9.37 2.78
CA GLU A 66 -11.80 -9.28 2.68
C GLU A 66 -12.42 -8.73 3.96
N LYS A 67 -11.90 -9.11 5.11
CA LYS A 67 -12.32 -8.56 6.42
C LYS A 67 -12.02 -7.05 6.53
N VAL A 68 -10.97 -6.58 5.90
CA VAL A 68 -10.62 -5.16 5.85
C VAL A 68 -11.52 -4.40 4.84
N SER A 69 -11.88 -5.03 3.72
CA SER A 69 -12.61 -4.41 2.61
C SER A 69 -14.14 -4.37 2.81
N ASN A 70 -14.73 -5.33 3.52
CA ASN A 70 -16.19 -5.54 3.56
C ASN A 70 -16.97 -4.67 4.56
N ASN A 71 -16.36 -3.71 5.23
CA ASN A 71 -17.06 -2.82 6.16
C ASN A 71 -17.61 -1.56 5.47
N SER A 72 -18.67 -1.73 4.68
CA SER A 72 -19.45 -0.62 4.08
C SER A 72 -20.38 0.12 5.06
N LYS A 73 -20.41 -0.25 6.34
CA LYS A 73 -21.14 0.47 7.39
C LYS A 73 -20.32 1.63 7.91
N LYS A 74 -20.98 2.72 8.34
CA LYS A 74 -20.34 3.89 8.97
C LYS A 74 -19.25 3.44 9.94
N LEU A 75 -17.99 3.60 9.55
CA LEU A 75 -16.82 3.22 10.34
C LEU A 75 -16.81 4.05 11.63
N SER A 76 -16.93 3.40 12.77
CA SER A 76 -16.61 4.07 14.03
C SER A 76 -15.08 4.26 14.12
N ILE A 77 -14.62 5.22 14.89
CA ILE A 77 -13.18 5.46 15.15
C ILE A 77 -12.51 4.18 15.69
N PHE A 78 -13.25 3.41 16.50
CA PHE A 78 -12.79 2.12 17.02
C PHE A 78 -12.62 1.07 15.94
N ASP A 79 -13.51 1.01 14.97
CA ASP A 79 -13.41 0.06 13.86
C ASP A 79 -12.25 0.42 12.94
N ALA A 80 -12.05 1.69 12.67
CA ALA A 80 -10.89 2.17 11.90
C ALA A 80 -9.56 1.83 12.60
N TYR A 81 -9.46 2.04 13.93
CA TYR A 81 -8.29 1.66 14.71
C TYR A 81 -8.05 0.16 14.67
N ARG A 82 -9.08 -0.67 14.89
CA ARG A 82 -8.97 -2.13 14.83
C ARG A 82 -8.55 -2.62 13.46
N GLN A 83 -9.12 -2.06 12.38
CA GLN A 83 -8.72 -2.39 11.02
C GLN A 83 -7.25 -2.05 10.76
N LEU A 84 -6.81 -0.86 11.17
CA LEU A 84 -5.41 -0.47 11.04
C LEU A 84 -4.48 -1.38 11.85
N SER A 85 -4.85 -1.70 13.10
CA SER A 85 -4.10 -2.63 13.93
C SER A 85 -3.97 -4.02 13.28
N ASN A 86 -5.08 -4.56 12.75
CA ASN A 86 -5.06 -5.85 12.04
C ASN A 86 -4.23 -5.78 10.76
N SER A 87 -4.27 -4.66 10.03
CA SER A 87 -3.44 -4.46 8.85
C SER A 87 -1.95 -4.45 9.19
N LEU A 88 -1.57 -3.90 10.36
CA LEU A 88 -0.18 -3.92 10.81
C LEU A 88 0.31 -5.33 11.19
N ASP A 89 -0.56 -6.21 11.69
CA ASP A 89 -0.19 -7.60 11.94
C ASP A 89 0.15 -8.35 10.65
N LEU A 90 -0.52 -8.00 9.53
CA LEU A 90 -0.19 -8.54 8.22
C LEU A 90 1.15 -8.02 7.67
N ILE A 91 1.60 -6.83 8.11
CA ILE A 91 2.90 -6.29 7.69
C ILE A 91 4.03 -7.27 8.04
N ASN A 92 4.04 -7.81 9.26
CA ASN A 92 5.08 -8.74 9.70
C ASN A 92 5.08 -10.01 8.83
N ILE A 93 3.90 -10.60 8.60
CA ILE A 93 3.77 -11.83 7.82
C ILE A 93 4.24 -11.61 6.38
N VAL A 94 3.80 -10.51 5.75
CA VAL A 94 4.23 -10.18 4.38
C VAL A 94 5.73 -9.85 4.35
N SER A 95 6.24 -9.16 5.36
CA SER A 95 7.66 -8.83 5.46
C SER A 95 8.54 -10.07 5.50
N ASP A 96 8.18 -11.06 6.34
CA ASP A 96 8.92 -12.31 6.45
C ASP A 96 8.93 -13.07 5.12
N GLN A 97 7.79 -13.14 4.44
CA GLN A 97 7.69 -13.78 3.12
C GLN A 97 8.53 -13.04 2.06
N LEU A 98 8.52 -11.70 2.06
CA LEU A 98 9.34 -10.92 1.14
C LEU A 98 10.84 -11.10 1.40
N ILE A 99 11.27 -11.10 2.67
CA ILE A 99 12.67 -11.34 3.06
C ILE A 99 13.10 -12.72 2.58
N GLU A 100 12.30 -13.75 2.81
CA GLU A 100 12.59 -15.11 2.34
C GLU A 100 12.73 -15.17 0.82
N GLU A 101 11.78 -14.63 0.07
CA GLU A 101 11.79 -14.64 -1.39
C GLU A 101 12.93 -13.80 -1.98
N TRP A 102 13.23 -12.65 -1.39
CA TRP A 102 14.32 -11.78 -1.85
C TRP A 102 15.70 -12.27 -1.43
N SER A 103 15.79 -13.12 -0.42
CA SER A 103 17.03 -13.85 -0.11
C SER A 103 17.37 -14.88 -1.19
N LYS A 104 16.36 -15.53 -1.78
CA LYS A 104 16.52 -16.51 -2.88
C LYS A 104 16.76 -15.81 -4.22
N SER A 105 16.06 -14.70 -4.47
CA SER A 105 16.10 -13.97 -5.73
C SER A 105 15.86 -12.48 -5.51
N ARG A 106 16.95 -11.76 -5.20
CA ARG A 106 16.93 -10.31 -4.97
C ARG A 106 16.49 -9.56 -6.24
N PRO A 107 15.50 -8.65 -6.18
CA PRO A 107 15.15 -7.78 -7.28
C PRO A 107 16.16 -6.63 -7.46
N ASP A 108 16.22 -6.09 -8.66
CA ASP A 108 16.99 -4.87 -8.95
C ASP A 108 16.17 -3.61 -8.58
N ILE A 109 14.83 -3.69 -8.63
CA ILE A 109 13.89 -2.62 -8.21
C ILE A 109 12.60 -3.22 -7.66
N VAL A 110 12.01 -2.55 -6.67
CA VAL A 110 10.71 -2.89 -6.11
C VAL A 110 9.68 -1.81 -6.47
N ILE A 111 8.48 -2.24 -6.86
CA ILE A 111 7.31 -1.39 -7.02
C ILE A 111 6.30 -1.79 -5.96
N ALA A 112 6.07 -0.91 -4.97
CA ALA A 112 5.18 -1.18 -3.86
C ALA A 112 3.91 -0.33 -3.97
N ASP A 113 2.73 -0.96 -3.89
CA ASP A 113 1.50 -0.20 -3.70
C ASP A 113 1.49 0.46 -2.31
N PHE A 114 0.98 1.69 -2.22
CA PHE A 114 1.05 2.49 -1.00
C PHE A 114 0.31 1.87 0.20
N ILE A 115 -0.63 0.95 -0.02
CA ILE A 115 -1.29 0.20 1.06
C ILE A 115 -0.40 -0.97 1.51
N THR A 116 0.43 -1.51 0.62
CA THR A 116 1.33 -2.64 0.93
C THR A 116 2.64 -2.11 1.52
N LEU A 117 2.58 -1.56 2.71
CA LEU A 117 3.73 -0.93 3.37
C LEU A 117 4.96 -1.84 3.44
N SER A 118 4.77 -3.14 3.65
CA SER A 118 5.84 -4.14 3.72
C SER A 118 6.78 -4.09 2.52
N GLY A 119 6.23 -3.90 1.30
CA GLY A 119 7.04 -3.86 0.08
C GLY A 119 8.11 -2.76 0.12
N GLY A 120 7.71 -1.54 0.45
CA GLY A 120 8.62 -0.40 0.57
C GLY A 120 9.57 -0.52 1.76
N LEU A 121 9.04 -0.93 2.93
CA LEU A 121 9.83 -1.05 4.16
C LEU A 121 10.97 -2.07 4.04
N ILE A 122 10.67 -3.24 3.51
CA ILE A 122 11.68 -4.29 3.34
C ILE A 122 12.66 -3.93 2.22
N ALA A 123 12.20 -3.28 1.14
CA ALA A 123 13.08 -2.77 0.11
C ALA A 123 14.09 -1.76 0.68
N GLU A 124 13.61 -0.81 1.51
CA GLU A 124 14.46 0.17 2.20
C GLU A 124 15.47 -0.52 3.14
N GLN A 125 15.00 -1.46 3.97
CA GLN A 125 15.86 -2.22 4.89
C GLN A 125 16.96 -3.00 4.16
N LEU A 126 16.64 -3.58 3.00
CA LEU A 126 17.57 -4.34 2.18
C LEU A 126 18.34 -3.47 1.17
N GLN A 127 18.17 -2.16 1.22
CA GLN A 127 18.80 -1.21 0.30
C GLN A 127 18.53 -1.57 -1.18
N ILE A 128 17.28 -1.91 -1.49
CA ILE A 128 16.80 -2.14 -2.85
C ILE A 128 16.09 -0.87 -3.32
N PRO A 129 16.44 -0.31 -4.49
CA PRO A 129 15.70 0.82 -5.05
C PRO A 129 14.21 0.50 -5.16
N TRP A 130 13.36 1.42 -4.74
CA TRP A 130 11.93 1.20 -4.81
C TRP A 130 11.14 2.47 -5.14
N ILE A 131 9.94 2.27 -5.69
CA ILE A 131 8.97 3.32 -5.98
C ILE A 131 7.59 2.90 -5.48
N THR A 132 6.77 3.90 -5.12
CA THR A 132 5.39 3.67 -4.68
C THR A 132 4.40 3.94 -5.80
N THR A 133 3.46 3.00 -6.02
CA THR A 133 2.28 3.27 -6.84
C THR A 133 1.12 3.75 -5.97
N MET A 134 0.38 4.72 -6.46
CA MET A 134 -0.79 5.29 -5.80
C MET A 134 -2.01 5.17 -6.69
N ALA A 135 -2.89 4.25 -6.36
CA ALA A 135 -4.14 4.04 -7.11
C ALA A 135 -5.21 5.10 -6.80
N THR A 136 -5.05 5.87 -5.71
CA THR A 136 -6.02 6.89 -5.29
C THR A 136 -5.33 8.21 -4.96
N GLN A 137 -5.91 9.31 -5.46
CA GLN A 137 -5.40 10.66 -5.20
C GLN A 137 -5.58 11.12 -3.74
N PHE A 138 -6.49 10.49 -3.00
CA PHE A 138 -6.81 10.87 -1.61
C PHE A 138 -5.73 10.57 -0.58
N ALA A 139 -4.71 9.81 -0.94
CA ALA A 139 -3.64 9.45 -0.02
C ALA A 139 -2.64 10.59 0.19
N ILE A 140 -2.55 11.55 -0.75
CA ILE A 140 -1.64 12.69 -0.66
C ILE A 140 -2.39 13.90 -0.12
N GLU A 141 -1.96 14.41 1.04
CA GLU A 141 -2.44 15.67 1.56
C GLU A 141 -1.72 16.82 0.86
N THR A 142 -2.49 17.70 0.23
CA THR A 142 -1.97 18.93 -0.39
C THR A 142 -2.38 20.15 0.44
N THR A 143 -1.62 21.25 0.31
CA THR A 143 -1.96 22.52 0.99
C THR A 143 -3.24 23.15 0.46
N ASP A 144 -3.58 22.88 -0.79
CA ASP A 144 -4.66 23.51 -1.54
C ASP A 144 -5.89 22.62 -1.65
N GLY A 145 -5.76 21.33 -1.33
CA GLY A 145 -6.82 20.34 -1.40
C GLY A 145 -7.68 20.27 -0.13
N PRO A 146 -8.83 19.60 -0.22
CA PRO A 146 -9.62 19.30 0.97
C PRO A 146 -8.84 18.40 1.92
N PRO A 147 -9.13 18.46 3.25
CA PRO A 147 -8.53 17.54 4.20
C PRO A 147 -8.81 16.09 3.81
N ILE A 148 -7.81 15.21 3.95
CA ILE A 148 -7.97 13.76 3.75
C ILE A 148 -9.07 13.26 4.70
N PHE A 149 -9.91 12.35 4.21
CA PHE A 149 -11.06 11.77 4.92
C PHE A 149 -12.26 12.70 5.17
N PHE A 150 -12.20 13.97 4.79
CA PHE A 150 -13.35 14.88 4.81
C PHE A 150 -14.04 14.92 3.44
N GLY A 151 -14.28 13.76 2.85
CA GLY A 151 -14.78 13.60 1.48
C GLY A 151 -15.95 14.54 1.11
N GLY A 152 -15.90 15.06 -0.11
CA GLY A 152 -16.95 15.91 -0.67
C GLY A 152 -16.82 17.41 -0.36
N ILE A 153 -15.80 17.85 0.34
CA ILE A 153 -15.52 19.28 0.53
C ILE A 153 -14.80 19.79 -0.73
N GLY A 154 -15.47 20.64 -1.49
CA GLY A 154 -14.88 21.27 -2.69
C GLY A 154 -13.86 22.35 -2.36
N THR A 155 -13.31 22.98 -3.39
CA THR A 155 -12.41 24.13 -3.26
C THR A 155 -13.07 25.23 -2.42
N PRO A 156 -12.36 25.82 -1.42
CA PRO A 156 -12.93 26.83 -0.56
C PRO A 156 -13.29 28.09 -1.38
N LYS A 157 -14.52 28.59 -1.20
CA LYS A 157 -15.05 29.75 -1.92
C LYS A 157 -14.98 31.04 -1.10
N ASN A 158 -14.66 30.96 0.18
CA ASN A 158 -14.57 32.10 1.10
C ASN A 158 -13.59 31.80 2.24
N SER A 159 -13.21 32.85 2.98
CA SER A 159 -12.25 32.78 4.08
C SER A 159 -12.67 31.83 5.21
N ILE A 160 -13.98 31.70 5.48
CA ILE A 160 -14.49 30.80 6.51
C ILE A 160 -14.23 29.34 6.11
N GLN A 161 -14.48 28.97 4.86
CA GLN A 161 -14.21 27.63 4.34
C GLN A 161 -12.69 27.32 4.33
N VAL A 162 -11.84 28.30 4.04
CA VAL A 162 -10.38 28.16 4.14
C VAL A 162 -9.98 27.81 5.58
N ILE A 163 -10.52 28.53 6.58
CA ILE A 163 -10.25 28.27 8.00
C ILE A 163 -10.76 26.88 8.40
N GLN A 164 -11.99 26.52 8.01
CA GLN A 164 -12.56 25.20 8.30
C GLN A 164 -11.72 24.06 7.73
N GLN A 165 -11.27 24.19 6.47
CA GLN A 165 -10.42 23.18 5.84
C GLN A 165 -9.03 23.12 6.50
N SER A 166 -8.47 24.27 6.88
CA SER A 166 -7.20 24.31 7.62
C SER A 166 -7.30 23.63 8.98
N LEU A 167 -8.40 23.87 9.69
CA LEU A 167 -8.68 23.19 10.97
C LEU A 167 -8.86 21.68 10.75
N GLY A 168 -9.62 21.29 9.73
CA GLY A 168 -9.80 19.86 9.37
C GLY A 168 -8.45 19.16 9.10
N ARG A 169 -7.54 19.79 8.34
CA ARG A 169 -6.19 19.24 8.12
C ARG A 169 -5.40 19.09 9.42
N ARG A 170 -5.46 20.08 10.33
CA ARG A 170 -4.78 19.99 11.65
C ARG A 170 -5.33 18.82 12.48
N ILE A 171 -6.64 18.67 12.53
CA ILE A 171 -7.30 17.56 13.24
C ILE A 171 -6.88 16.22 12.66
N THR A 172 -6.88 16.09 11.33
CA THR A 172 -6.45 14.86 10.65
C THR A 172 -4.98 14.52 10.97
N ARG A 173 -4.09 15.52 10.93
CA ARG A 173 -2.66 15.32 11.28
C ARG A 173 -2.48 14.91 12.73
N LEU A 174 -3.21 15.53 13.65
CA LEU A 174 -3.18 15.14 15.06
C LEU A 174 -3.69 13.70 15.23
N GLY A 175 -4.81 13.37 14.60
CA GLY A 175 -5.35 12.00 14.62
C GLY A 175 -4.34 10.97 14.10
N LYS A 176 -3.68 11.24 12.98
CA LYS A 176 -2.61 10.39 12.44
C LYS A 176 -1.47 10.18 13.44
N ARG A 177 -1.00 11.26 14.11
CA ARG A 177 0.06 11.18 15.13
C ARG A 177 -0.36 10.34 16.34
N VAL A 178 -1.59 10.51 16.82
CA VAL A 178 -2.12 9.72 17.95
C VAL A 178 -2.18 8.23 17.57
N VAL A 179 -2.69 7.92 16.39
CA VAL A 179 -2.73 6.54 15.88
C VAL A 179 -1.32 5.97 15.72
N ALA A 180 -0.40 6.71 15.09
CA ALA A 180 0.99 6.27 14.91
C ALA A 180 1.67 6.03 16.26
N PHE A 181 1.47 6.92 17.25
CA PHE A 181 1.98 6.74 18.59
C PHE A 181 1.43 5.49 19.28
N SER A 182 0.11 5.26 19.19
CA SER A 182 -0.52 4.07 19.80
C SER A 182 -0.10 2.75 19.15
N LEU A 183 0.32 2.79 17.89
CA LEU A 183 0.78 1.61 17.15
C LEU A 183 2.31 1.47 17.08
N ARG A 184 3.03 2.38 17.74
CA ARG A 184 4.52 2.42 17.71
C ARG A 184 5.19 1.10 18.04
N GLU A 185 4.60 0.32 18.97
CA GLU A 185 5.17 -0.97 19.38
C GLU A 185 5.13 -1.99 18.22
N LYS A 186 4.06 -1.98 17.41
CA LYS A 186 3.94 -2.84 16.22
C LYS A 186 4.86 -2.39 15.09
N LEU A 187 5.30 -1.13 15.12
CA LEU A 187 6.20 -0.54 14.13
C LEU A 187 7.67 -0.58 14.57
N LYS A 188 7.96 -1.09 15.79
CA LYS A 188 9.34 -1.30 16.25
C LYS A 188 10.04 -2.30 15.34
N GLY A 189 11.22 -1.93 14.85
CA GLY A 189 12.03 -2.73 13.93
C GLY A 189 11.99 -2.22 12.48
N TYR A 190 11.05 -1.37 12.17
CA TYR A 190 11.05 -0.61 10.91
C TYR A 190 11.59 0.80 11.18
N ASN A 191 12.52 1.29 10.37
CA ASN A 191 13.07 2.66 10.48
C ASN A 191 12.02 3.70 10.07
N PHE A 192 10.93 3.82 10.85
CA PHE A 192 9.97 4.89 10.68
C PHE A 192 10.46 6.14 11.39
N THR A 193 10.77 7.17 10.63
CA THR A 193 10.80 8.55 11.12
C THR A 193 9.38 9.10 11.07
N LEU A 194 8.75 9.28 12.24
CA LEU A 194 7.42 9.90 12.39
C LEU A 194 7.53 11.43 12.31
#